data_378ea5ad0855da392a2770f94e2f58c1
#
_entry.id   378ea5ad0855da392a2770f94e2f58c1
#
_cell.length_a   1.000
_cell.length_b   1.000
_cell.length_c   1.000
_cell.angle_alpha   90.00
_cell.angle_beta   90.00
_cell.angle_gamma   90.00
#
_symmetry.space_group_name_H-M   'P 1'
#
loop_
_entity.id
_entity.type
_entity.pdbx_description
1 polymer ?
#
loop_
_entity_poly.entity_id
_entity_poly.type
_entity_poly.pdbx_seq_one_letter_code
_entity_poly.pdbx_strand_id
1 'polypeptide(L)'
;QTLPLLPDGTDTPWVRWEHPGFSGIEPDALLQYFEHYGVKAPIAPPLGEFGNPLYVQLLARSMRGHPLQHWLPSWLEVWHAWMARLEEEAKDRLSLDNASRPEVMRRLMSKLAQAMLEDGQFNLPRQHADDLARGMTGVDGVIAFLCSSGALIDRLEDDEDVVEFGFERLSDTFLADRLLAKLFEGKASREEKLGTFHCAFAPGGDLHPLISKEYVDHPLYFRRAGLLEALCLAVPLCTGAELPTLLPDNDADFHNWQFSQAFCDSLRWRCRPEEFGMDGKALRKLWRHYSDNSNPESELDELIRFALIPGHPFTMDQVIHPRLLAQETPGARDAMWSANLVPLWIDEHSNLRQLVIWARDANLHGIHADIALPAARLLAWICATSQKGLRLAAMKGLTRLLAACPQ
;
A
#
# COMPACT_ATOMS: atom_id res chain seq x y z
N GLN A 1 6.65 -9.13 12.58
CA GLN A 1 6.95 -8.94 14.02
C GLN A 1 8.12 -9.84 14.38
N THR A 2 9.29 -9.29 14.61
CA THR A 2 10.40 -10.00 15.24
C THR A 2 10.07 -10.11 16.71
N LEU A 3 9.76 -11.34 17.17
CA LEU A 3 9.68 -11.62 18.59
C LEU A 3 11.03 -11.32 19.23
N PRO A 4 11.08 -10.78 20.45
CA PRO A 4 12.33 -10.49 21.14
C PRO A 4 13.19 -11.76 21.22
N LEU A 5 14.48 -11.62 20.97
CA LEU A 5 15.46 -12.66 21.21
C LEU A 5 15.42 -12.98 22.70
N LEU A 6 14.99 -14.21 23.03
CA LEU A 6 15.05 -14.68 24.39
C LEU A 6 16.51 -14.83 24.84
N PRO A 7 16.83 -14.55 26.11
CA PRO A 7 18.20 -14.57 26.59
C PRO A 7 18.84 -15.91 26.36
N ASP A 8 20.08 -15.88 25.89
CA ASP A 8 20.96 -17.04 25.74
C ASP A 8 21.05 -17.84 27.07
N GLY A 9 20.59 -19.06 27.07
CA GLY A 9 20.76 -19.96 28.24
C GLY A 9 19.61 -20.89 28.56
N THR A 10 18.54 -20.90 27.78
CA THR A 10 17.47 -21.91 27.97
C THR A 10 17.59 -23.01 26.92
N ASP A 11 17.85 -24.25 27.39
CA ASP A 11 17.97 -25.50 26.59
C ASP A 11 16.65 -25.94 25.90
N THR A 12 15.68 -25.06 25.79
CA THR A 12 14.43 -25.31 25.07
C THR A 12 14.61 -24.95 23.59
N PRO A 13 14.41 -25.88 22.66
CA PRO A 13 14.49 -25.59 21.23
C PRO A 13 13.35 -24.68 20.84
N TRP A 14 13.61 -23.38 20.71
CA TRP A 14 12.67 -22.41 20.22
C TRP A 14 12.54 -22.57 18.70
N VAL A 15 11.33 -22.85 18.24
CA VAL A 15 11.00 -22.81 16.82
C VAL A 15 10.50 -21.40 16.52
N ARG A 16 11.27 -20.66 15.72
CA ARG A 16 10.80 -19.38 15.17
C ARG A 16 9.64 -19.67 14.24
N TRP A 17 8.44 -19.23 14.62
CA TRP A 17 7.25 -19.38 13.83
C TRP A 17 6.90 -18.04 13.19
N GLU A 18 6.95 -17.95 11.87
CA GLU A 18 6.46 -16.81 11.13
C GLU A 18 4.96 -16.95 10.94
N HIS A 19 4.19 -15.99 11.48
CA HIS A 19 2.75 -15.97 11.27
C HIS A 19 2.49 -15.46 9.84
N PRO A 20 1.86 -16.25 8.95
CA PRO A 20 1.67 -15.89 7.55
C PRO A 20 0.62 -14.77 7.33
N GLY A 21 0.16 -14.11 8.39
CA GLY A 21 -0.95 -13.17 8.31
C GLY A 21 -2.25 -13.88 7.96
N PHE A 22 -2.98 -13.32 7.00
CA PHE A 22 -4.20 -13.92 6.44
C PHE A 22 -3.96 -14.63 5.12
N SER A 23 -2.70 -14.88 4.76
CA SER A 23 -2.37 -15.55 3.50
C SER A 23 -3.14 -16.85 3.31
N GLY A 24 -3.89 -16.95 2.22
CA GLY A 24 -4.75 -18.10 1.90
C GLY A 24 -6.14 -18.09 2.55
N ILE A 25 -6.44 -17.17 3.48
CA ILE A 25 -7.75 -17.00 4.10
C ILE A 25 -8.27 -15.54 3.99
N GLU A 26 -7.69 -14.74 3.09
CA GLU A 26 -7.98 -13.32 2.94
C GLU A 26 -9.49 -13.03 2.78
N PRO A 27 -10.26 -13.77 1.96
CA PRO A 27 -11.69 -13.51 1.79
C PRO A 27 -12.48 -13.70 3.09
N ASP A 28 -12.17 -14.76 3.85
CA ASP A 28 -12.87 -15.06 5.10
C ASP A 28 -12.49 -14.06 6.19
N ALA A 29 -11.20 -13.69 6.26
CA ALA A 29 -10.72 -12.68 7.20
C ALA A 29 -11.36 -11.32 6.92
N LEU A 30 -11.41 -10.87 5.66
CA LEU A 30 -12.09 -9.64 5.26
C LEU A 30 -13.56 -9.63 5.67
N LEU A 31 -14.29 -10.71 5.37
CA LEU A 31 -15.72 -10.83 5.72
C LEU A 31 -15.91 -10.71 7.23
N GLN A 32 -15.14 -11.41 8.05
CA GLN A 32 -15.23 -11.35 9.50
C GLN A 32 -14.94 -9.97 10.07
N TYR A 33 -13.87 -9.31 9.58
CA TYR A 33 -13.54 -7.94 10.01
C TYR A 33 -14.62 -6.95 9.60
N PHE A 34 -15.10 -7.02 8.38
CA PHE A 34 -16.12 -6.10 7.90
C PHE A 34 -17.46 -6.32 8.61
N GLU A 35 -17.85 -7.57 8.88
CA GLU A 35 -19.02 -7.88 9.67
C GLU A 35 -18.90 -7.32 11.10
N HIS A 36 -17.75 -7.55 11.75
CA HIS A 36 -17.48 -7.03 13.10
C HIS A 36 -17.59 -5.51 13.17
N TYR A 37 -17.10 -4.80 12.17
CA TYR A 37 -17.17 -3.34 12.11
C TYR A 37 -18.44 -2.79 11.46
N GLY A 38 -19.37 -3.64 11.03
CA GLY A 38 -20.61 -3.25 10.37
C GLY A 38 -20.38 -2.62 9.00
N VAL A 39 -19.32 -3.02 8.30
CA VAL A 39 -18.99 -2.57 6.96
C VAL A 39 -19.42 -3.60 5.93
N LYS A 40 -20.19 -3.19 4.92
CA LYS A 40 -20.53 -4.09 3.82
C LYS A 40 -19.33 -4.25 2.90
N ALA A 41 -18.73 -5.46 2.90
CA ALA A 41 -17.60 -5.77 2.04
C ALA A 41 -17.99 -5.71 0.55
N PRO A 42 -17.17 -5.13 -0.33
CA PRO A 42 -17.36 -5.28 -1.76
C PRO A 42 -17.05 -6.72 -2.17
N ILE A 43 -17.74 -7.20 -3.19
CA ILE A 43 -17.43 -8.49 -3.80
C ILE A 43 -16.28 -8.23 -4.78
N ALA A 44 -15.06 -8.49 -4.34
CA ALA A 44 -13.84 -8.23 -5.10
C ALA A 44 -12.86 -9.41 -4.94
N PRO A 45 -11.94 -9.63 -5.92
CA PRO A 45 -10.89 -10.61 -5.75
C PRO A 45 -9.98 -10.23 -4.58
N PRO A 46 -9.51 -11.21 -3.79
CA PRO A 46 -8.53 -10.95 -2.74
C PRO A 46 -7.21 -10.57 -3.39
N LEU A 47 -6.75 -9.36 -3.13
CA LEU A 47 -5.43 -8.91 -3.55
C LEU A 47 -4.47 -9.04 -2.37
N GLY A 48 -3.18 -9.20 -2.64
CA GLY A 48 -2.16 -9.55 -1.63
C GLY A 48 -2.08 -8.63 -0.40
N GLU A 49 -2.59 -7.38 -0.47
CA GLU A 49 -2.65 -6.48 0.68
C GLU A 49 -3.55 -6.98 1.79
N PHE A 50 -4.59 -7.74 1.46
CA PHE A 50 -5.51 -8.30 2.44
C PHE A 50 -4.92 -9.46 3.24
N GLY A 51 -3.77 -9.96 2.84
CA GLY A 51 -2.96 -10.85 3.65
C GLY A 51 -2.41 -10.18 4.93
N ASN A 52 -2.36 -8.84 5.00
CA ASN A 52 -1.88 -8.11 6.18
C ASN A 52 -3.03 -7.82 7.17
N PRO A 53 -3.04 -8.44 8.36
CA PRO A 53 -4.11 -8.24 9.35
C PRO A 53 -4.27 -6.79 9.82
N LEU A 54 -3.15 -6.07 9.94
CA LEU A 54 -3.14 -4.67 10.38
C LEU A 54 -3.80 -3.77 9.35
N TYR A 55 -3.52 -4.00 8.06
CA TYR A 55 -4.18 -3.26 6.99
C TYR A 55 -5.68 -3.53 6.95
N VAL A 56 -6.09 -4.80 7.05
CA VAL A 56 -7.53 -5.18 7.07
C VAL A 56 -8.25 -4.53 8.25
N GLN A 57 -7.64 -4.53 9.43
CA GLN A 57 -8.20 -3.87 10.62
C GLN A 57 -8.32 -2.36 10.42
N LEU A 58 -7.27 -1.71 9.91
CA LEU A 58 -7.25 -0.29 9.64
C LEU A 58 -8.37 0.09 8.65
N LEU A 59 -8.48 -0.65 7.54
CA LEU A 59 -9.50 -0.48 6.53
C LEU A 59 -10.91 -0.64 7.11
N ALA A 60 -11.18 -1.73 7.80
CA ALA A 60 -12.49 -1.98 8.37
C ALA A 60 -12.90 -0.92 9.41
N ARG A 61 -11.96 -0.47 10.25
CA ARG A 61 -12.21 0.62 11.20
C ARG A 61 -12.46 1.95 10.51
N SER A 62 -11.65 2.31 9.53
CA SER A 62 -11.78 3.58 8.82
C SER A 62 -13.12 3.70 8.09
N MET A 63 -13.63 2.58 7.57
CA MET A 63 -14.87 2.52 6.80
C MET A 63 -16.13 2.24 7.64
N ARG A 64 -16.02 2.12 8.95
CA ARG A 64 -17.17 1.87 9.83
C ARG A 64 -18.24 2.94 9.68
N GLY A 65 -19.46 2.52 9.33
CA GLY A 65 -20.60 3.41 9.10
C GLY A 65 -20.62 4.07 7.72
N HIS A 66 -19.64 3.81 6.86
CA HIS A 66 -19.64 4.26 5.48
C HIS A 66 -19.72 3.07 4.52
N PRO A 67 -20.54 3.15 3.46
CA PRO A 67 -20.56 2.11 2.46
C PRO A 67 -19.22 2.16 1.69
N LEU A 68 -18.56 1.02 1.59
CA LEU A 68 -17.47 0.87 0.62
C LEU A 68 -18.07 1.01 -0.79
N GLN A 69 -17.40 1.79 -1.62
CA GLN A 69 -17.73 1.87 -3.03
C GLN A 69 -17.47 0.52 -3.72
N HIS A 70 -17.68 0.46 -5.02
CA HIS A 70 -17.57 -0.77 -5.82
C HIS A 70 -16.21 -1.45 -5.74
N TRP A 71 -15.18 -0.69 -5.35
CA TRP A 71 -13.82 -1.15 -5.17
C TRP A 71 -13.25 -0.65 -3.84
N LEU A 72 -12.13 -1.22 -3.45
CA LEU A 72 -11.44 -0.82 -2.23
C LEU A 72 -10.81 0.57 -2.37
N PRO A 73 -10.79 1.34 -1.28
CA PRO A 73 -10.19 2.66 -1.29
C PRO A 73 -8.67 2.58 -1.46
N SER A 74 -8.08 3.65 -1.98
CA SER A 74 -6.62 3.81 -2.00
C SER A 74 -6.06 3.94 -0.59
N TRP A 75 -4.72 3.77 -0.44
CA TRP A 75 -4.07 3.97 0.86
C TRP A 75 -4.37 5.34 1.46
N LEU A 76 -4.30 6.40 0.66
CA LEU A 76 -4.52 7.76 1.16
C LEU A 76 -5.98 8.00 1.58
N GLU A 77 -6.94 7.40 0.87
CA GLU A 77 -8.35 7.43 1.31
C GLU A 77 -8.54 6.72 2.65
N VAL A 78 -7.94 5.53 2.82
CA VAL A 78 -7.98 4.79 4.09
C VAL A 78 -7.33 5.60 5.22
N TRP A 79 -6.17 6.17 4.95
CA TRP A 79 -5.44 6.97 5.93
C TRP A 79 -6.22 8.23 6.36
N HIS A 80 -6.78 8.99 5.41
CA HIS A 80 -7.59 10.16 5.73
C HIS A 80 -8.84 9.80 6.53
N ALA A 81 -9.56 8.74 6.13
CA ALA A 81 -10.75 8.28 6.84
C ALA A 81 -10.41 7.79 8.26
N TRP A 82 -9.29 7.07 8.41
CA TRP A 82 -8.80 6.61 9.71
C TRP A 82 -8.42 7.79 10.60
N MET A 83 -7.71 8.80 10.07
CA MET A 83 -7.34 9.99 10.84
C MET A 83 -8.55 10.79 11.30
N ALA A 84 -9.53 11.02 10.42
CA ALA A 84 -10.76 11.71 10.78
C ALA A 84 -11.48 11.01 11.96
N ARG A 85 -11.50 9.67 11.92
CA ARG A 85 -12.10 8.88 12.99
C ARG A 85 -11.29 8.92 14.28
N LEU A 86 -9.98 8.85 14.20
CA LEU A 86 -9.10 8.96 15.36
C LEU A 86 -9.29 10.31 16.08
N GLU A 87 -9.42 11.41 15.32
CA GLU A 87 -9.74 12.74 15.86
C GLU A 87 -11.10 12.77 16.55
N GLU A 88 -12.12 12.15 15.97
CA GLU A 88 -13.46 12.07 16.57
C GLU A 88 -13.45 11.24 17.85
N GLU A 89 -12.86 10.06 17.85
CA GLU A 89 -12.73 9.19 19.03
C GLU A 89 -11.91 9.88 20.14
N ALA A 90 -10.85 10.62 19.80
CA ALA A 90 -10.05 11.37 20.77
C ALA A 90 -10.85 12.50 21.40
N LYS A 91 -11.66 13.23 20.62
CA LYS A 91 -12.57 14.24 21.12
C LYS A 91 -13.52 13.68 22.17
N ASP A 92 -14.15 12.54 21.88
CA ASP A 92 -15.14 11.92 22.75
C ASP A 92 -14.51 11.34 24.02
N ARG A 93 -13.38 10.63 23.90
CA ARG A 93 -12.77 9.90 25.01
C ARG A 93 -11.86 10.75 25.90
N LEU A 94 -11.16 11.73 25.31
CA LEU A 94 -10.17 12.55 25.99
C LEU A 94 -10.68 13.96 26.28
N SER A 95 -11.95 14.26 25.89
CA SER A 95 -12.54 15.60 26.02
C SER A 95 -11.69 16.70 25.38
N LEU A 96 -11.03 16.38 24.26
CA LEU A 96 -10.22 17.33 23.53
C LEU A 96 -11.10 18.31 22.77
N ASP A 97 -10.87 19.62 23.00
CA ASP A 97 -11.56 20.67 22.26
C ASP A 97 -10.91 20.89 20.88
N ASN A 98 -11.45 20.19 19.86
CA ASN A 98 -10.98 20.31 18.49
C ASN A 98 -11.31 21.69 17.87
N ALA A 99 -12.23 22.47 18.43
CA ALA A 99 -12.53 23.79 17.92
C ALA A 99 -11.36 24.77 18.14
N SER A 100 -10.66 24.63 19.26
CA SER A 100 -9.45 25.42 19.56
C SER A 100 -8.15 24.80 19.03
N ARG A 101 -8.15 23.51 18.71
CA ARG A 101 -6.95 22.76 18.26
C ARG A 101 -7.30 21.78 17.14
N PRO A 102 -7.58 22.25 15.91
CA PRO A 102 -7.94 21.37 14.81
C PRO A 102 -6.77 20.43 14.46
N GLU A 103 -7.11 19.19 14.08
CA GLU A 103 -6.14 18.14 13.67
C GLU A 103 -5.03 17.87 14.70
N VAL A 104 -5.37 17.91 16.00
CA VAL A 104 -4.38 17.75 17.07
C VAL A 104 -3.74 16.37 17.07
N MET A 105 -4.51 15.32 16.79
CA MET A 105 -3.99 13.94 16.69
C MET A 105 -3.06 13.78 15.51
N ARG A 106 -3.43 14.30 14.34
CA ARG A 106 -2.56 14.28 13.15
C ARG A 106 -1.23 14.97 13.44
N ARG A 107 -1.25 16.14 14.06
CA ARG A 107 -0.02 16.87 14.43
C ARG A 107 0.81 16.11 15.46
N LEU A 108 0.16 15.48 16.45
CA LEU A 108 0.85 14.66 17.44
C LEU A 108 1.51 13.44 16.79
N MET A 109 0.79 12.69 15.97
CA MET A 109 1.33 11.52 15.26
C MET A 109 2.52 11.92 14.36
N SER A 110 2.41 13.05 13.64
CA SER A 110 3.52 13.58 12.84
C SER A 110 4.72 13.97 13.71
N LYS A 111 4.48 14.48 14.93
CA LYS A 111 5.56 14.84 15.85
C LYS A 111 6.23 13.62 16.46
N LEU A 112 5.47 12.58 16.81
CA LEU A 112 6.00 11.30 17.28
C LEU A 112 6.86 10.64 16.20
N ALA A 113 6.36 10.57 14.94
CA ALA A 113 7.11 10.03 13.82
C ALA A 113 8.42 10.80 13.58
N GLN A 114 8.40 12.13 13.74
CA GLN A 114 9.60 12.95 13.64
C GLN A 114 10.59 12.65 14.75
N ALA A 115 10.15 12.55 16.01
CA ALA A 115 11.04 12.26 17.13
C ALA A 115 11.72 10.91 16.96
N MET A 116 10.98 9.87 16.53
CA MET A 116 11.55 8.56 16.19
C MET A 116 12.59 8.64 15.06
N LEU A 117 12.36 9.50 14.06
CA LEU A 117 13.32 9.72 12.99
C LEU A 117 14.59 10.43 13.49
N GLU A 118 14.44 11.47 14.30
CA GLU A 118 15.55 12.25 14.87
C GLU A 118 16.45 11.38 15.75
N ASP A 119 15.87 10.43 16.48
CA ASP A 119 16.59 9.46 17.32
C ASP A 119 17.17 8.30 16.48
N GLY A 120 16.88 8.22 15.18
CA GLY A 120 17.29 7.12 14.29
C GLY A 120 16.66 5.77 14.65
N GLN A 121 15.52 5.76 15.34
CA GLN A 121 14.82 4.59 15.84
C GLN A 121 13.41 4.47 15.26
N PHE A 122 12.80 3.28 15.39
CA PHE A 122 11.40 3.04 15.04
C PHE A 122 10.46 3.20 16.24
N ASN A 123 11.00 3.40 17.42
CA ASN A 123 10.27 3.56 18.67
C ASN A 123 10.74 4.80 19.45
N LEU A 124 9.99 5.14 20.48
CA LEU A 124 10.33 6.19 21.45
C LEU A 124 10.15 5.63 22.87
N PRO A 125 10.98 6.06 23.85
CA PRO A 125 10.68 5.85 25.26
C PRO A 125 9.28 6.33 25.58
N ARG A 126 8.49 5.53 26.30
CA ARG A 126 7.10 5.84 26.64
C ARG A 126 6.96 7.20 27.33
N GLN A 127 7.86 7.50 28.27
CA GLN A 127 7.85 8.77 28.96
C GLN A 127 8.03 9.97 28.01
N HIS A 128 8.94 9.85 27.04
CA HIS A 128 9.15 10.90 26.03
C HIS A 128 7.90 11.12 25.17
N ALA A 129 7.24 10.05 24.75
CA ALA A 129 5.99 10.11 24.00
C ALA A 129 4.86 10.77 24.80
N ASP A 130 4.72 10.42 26.10
CA ASP A 130 3.71 11.03 27.00
C ASP A 130 3.98 12.53 27.22
N ASP A 131 5.24 12.94 27.36
CA ASP A 131 5.61 14.36 27.52
C ASP A 131 5.32 15.16 26.25
N LEU A 132 5.61 14.62 25.07
CA LEU A 132 5.24 15.24 23.78
C LEU A 132 3.71 15.37 23.66
N ALA A 133 2.98 14.31 23.97
CA ALA A 133 1.53 14.29 23.88
C ALA A 133 0.91 15.32 24.85
N ARG A 134 1.36 15.35 26.12
CA ARG A 134 0.91 16.33 27.12
C ARG A 134 1.22 17.77 26.70
N GLY A 135 2.42 18.02 26.18
CA GLY A 135 2.82 19.34 25.68
C GLY A 135 1.94 19.86 24.55
N MET A 136 1.47 18.96 23.67
CA MET A 136 0.65 19.32 22.51
C MET A 136 -0.85 19.39 22.83
N THR A 137 -1.35 18.49 23.65
CA THR A 137 -2.79 18.34 23.92
C THR A 137 -3.22 19.00 25.22
N GLY A 138 -2.34 19.08 26.21
CA GLY A 138 -2.65 19.50 27.57
C GLY A 138 -3.40 18.43 28.38
N VAL A 139 -3.50 17.20 27.88
CA VAL A 139 -4.26 16.11 28.49
C VAL A 139 -3.35 14.91 28.71
N ASP A 140 -3.54 14.22 29.84
CA ASP A 140 -2.86 12.94 30.14
C ASP A 140 -3.58 11.75 29.49
N GLY A 141 -2.85 10.65 29.32
CA GLY A 141 -3.40 9.39 28.82
C GLY A 141 -3.60 9.32 27.30
N VAL A 142 -3.12 10.32 26.55
CA VAL A 142 -3.26 10.35 25.08
C VAL A 142 -2.52 9.18 24.45
N ILE A 143 -1.30 8.86 24.91
CA ILE A 143 -0.55 7.71 24.38
C ILE A 143 -1.25 6.39 24.70
N ALA A 144 -1.81 6.22 25.90
CA ALA A 144 -2.63 5.04 26.23
C ALA A 144 -3.87 4.92 25.34
N PHE A 145 -4.51 6.04 25.00
CA PHE A 145 -5.59 6.08 24.01
C PHE A 145 -5.10 5.64 22.63
N LEU A 146 -3.96 6.15 22.15
CA LEU A 146 -3.39 5.78 20.85
C LEU A 146 -3.02 4.29 20.81
N CYS A 147 -2.50 3.71 21.90
CA CYS A 147 -2.26 2.27 22.01
C CYS A 147 -3.58 1.48 21.98
N SER A 148 -4.59 1.91 22.74
CA SER A 148 -5.91 1.24 22.73
C SER A 148 -6.60 1.32 21.36
N SER A 149 -6.30 2.35 20.57
CA SER A 149 -6.82 2.52 19.23
C SER A 149 -6.04 1.70 18.17
N GLY A 150 -4.90 1.09 18.53
CA GLY A 150 -4.01 0.40 17.60
C GLY A 150 -3.18 1.33 16.71
N ALA A 151 -3.19 2.64 16.98
CA ALA A 151 -2.33 3.60 16.30
C ALA A 151 -0.87 3.43 16.71
N LEU A 152 -0.66 3.14 17.99
CA LEU A 152 0.62 2.82 18.59
C LEU A 152 0.55 1.45 19.27
N ILE A 153 1.70 0.86 19.55
CA ILE A 153 1.89 -0.37 20.32
C ILE A 153 2.87 -0.08 21.45
N ASP A 154 2.51 -0.48 22.67
CA ASP A 154 3.45 -0.53 23.79
C ASP A 154 4.31 -1.79 23.69
N ARG A 155 5.60 -1.66 23.93
CA ARG A 155 6.55 -2.77 23.95
C ARG A 155 7.61 -2.54 25.05
N LEU A 156 8.08 -3.62 25.65
CA LEU A 156 9.26 -3.60 26.53
C LEU A 156 10.48 -3.93 25.66
N GLU A 157 11.49 -3.07 25.69
CA GLU A 157 12.76 -3.24 24.99
C GLU A 157 13.90 -2.84 25.92
N ASP A 158 14.84 -3.74 26.15
CA ASP A 158 15.99 -3.53 27.09
C ASP A 158 15.58 -3.01 28.48
N ASP A 159 14.47 -3.53 29.03
CA ASP A 159 13.85 -3.12 30.30
C ASP A 159 13.25 -1.71 30.30
N GLU A 160 13.12 -1.06 29.16
CA GLU A 160 12.42 0.22 29.00
C GLU A 160 11.08 0.07 28.29
N ASP A 161 10.06 0.76 28.78
CA ASP A 161 8.78 0.86 28.09
C ASP A 161 8.93 1.79 26.87
N VAL A 162 8.70 1.25 25.68
CA VAL A 162 8.77 2.00 24.42
C VAL A 162 7.44 1.95 23.68
N VAL A 163 7.19 2.93 22.83
CA VAL A 163 6.05 2.97 21.92
C VAL A 163 6.52 3.00 20.47
N GLU A 164 5.85 2.26 19.62
CA GLU A 164 6.07 2.26 18.18
C GLU A 164 4.75 2.40 17.42
N PHE A 165 4.79 2.76 16.15
CA PHE A 165 3.59 2.76 15.33
C PHE A 165 3.05 1.36 15.13
N GLY A 166 1.75 1.17 15.33
CA GLY A 166 1.08 -0.11 15.16
C GLY A 166 1.16 -0.66 13.74
N PHE A 167 1.35 0.22 12.77
CA PHE A 167 1.61 -0.11 11.39
C PHE A 167 2.67 0.85 10.82
N GLU A 168 3.83 0.33 10.43
CA GLU A 168 4.99 1.11 10.00
C GLU A 168 4.66 2.12 8.89
N ARG A 169 3.84 1.72 7.92
CA ARG A 169 3.37 2.60 6.85
C ARG A 169 2.67 3.88 7.34
N LEU A 170 2.03 3.84 8.52
CA LEU A 170 1.46 5.06 9.13
C LEU A 170 2.57 6.05 9.47
N SER A 171 3.63 5.58 10.13
CA SER A 171 4.80 6.41 10.45
C SER A 171 5.38 7.08 9.21
N ASP A 172 5.60 6.31 8.14
CA ASP A 172 6.18 6.81 6.89
C ASP A 172 5.24 7.81 6.19
N THR A 173 3.92 7.58 6.25
CA THR A 173 2.93 8.52 5.72
C THR A 173 2.93 9.84 6.49
N PHE A 174 3.01 9.81 7.83
CA PHE A 174 3.12 11.04 8.63
C PHE A 174 4.43 11.80 8.38
N LEU A 175 5.54 11.08 8.21
CA LEU A 175 6.83 11.69 7.86
C LEU A 175 6.79 12.33 6.48
N ALA A 176 6.24 11.63 5.48
CA ALA A 176 6.08 12.17 4.13
C ALA A 176 5.21 13.44 4.13
N ASP A 177 4.04 13.40 4.79
CA ASP A 177 3.13 14.54 4.91
C ASP A 177 3.84 15.75 5.54
N ARG A 178 4.62 15.53 6.60
CA ARG A 178 5.38 16.59 7.26
C ARG A 178 6.50 17.14 6.41
N LEU A 179 7.27 16.28 5.74
CA LEU A 179 8.33 16.71 4.83
C LEU A 179 7.78 17.55 3.69
N LEU A 180 6.64 17.12 3.09
CA LEU A 180 5.95 17.86 2.04
C LEU A 180 5.43 19.20 2.55
N ALA A 181 4.83 19.23 3.73
CA ALA A 181 4.33 20.47 4.33
C ALA A 181 5.47 21.48 4.55
N LYS A 182 6.62 21.05 5.10
CA LYS A 182 7.82 21.88 5.28
C LYS A 182 8.37 22.34 3.94
N LEU A 183 8.51 21.43 2.97
CA LEU A 183 9.08 21.70 1.66
C LEU A 183 8.25 22.71 0.86
N PHE A 184 6.93 22.65 1.00
CA PHE A 184 5.99 23.51 0.28
C PHE A 184 5.52 24.75 1.07
N GLU A 185 6.10 25.00 2.23
CA GLU A 185 5.76 26.18 3.00
C GLU A 185 5.97 27.45 2.16
N GLY A 186 4.90 28.26 2.03
CA GLY A 186 4.90 29.47 1.21
C GLY A 186 4.91 29.24 -0.32
N LYS A 187 4.82 27.98 -0.81
CA LYS A 187 4.77 27.67 -2.25
C LYS A 187 3.35 27.42 -2.69
N ALA A 188 2.81 28.33 -3.49
CA ALA A 188 1.42 28.26 -3.95
C ALA A 188 1.29 27.58 -5.33
N SER A 189 2.22 27.81 -6.25
CA SER A 189 2.15 27.29 -7.61
C SER A 189 2.74 25.88 -7.74
N ARG A 190 2.27 25.19 -8.78
CA ARG A 190 2.80 23.87 -9.15
C ARG A 190 4.28 23.95 -9.54
N GLU A 191 4.66 24.96 -10.32
CA GLU A 191 6.03 25.16 -10.78
C GLU A 191 6.98 25.39 -9.61
N GLU A 192 6.58 26.19 -8.61
CA GLU A 192 7.38 26.39 -7.40
C GLU A 192 7.61 25.08 -6.65
N LYS A 193 6.55 24.27 -6.49
CA LYS A 193 6.65 22.95 -5.83
C LYS A 193 7.58 22.01 -6.59
N LEU A 194 7.46 21.92 -7.91
CA LEU A 194 8.32 21.10 -8.76
C LEU A 194 9.80 21.53 -8.65
N GLY A 195 10.08 22.82 -8.76
CA GLY A 195 11.43 23.36 -8.61
C GLY A 195 12.02 23.09 -7.22
N THR A 196 11.20 23.20 -6.18
CA THR A 196 11.60 22.92 -4.80
C THR A 196 11.97 21.44 -4.61
N PHE A 197 11.19 20.53 -5.20
CA PHE A 197 11.52 19.08 -5.16
C PHE A 197 12.86 18.78 -5.85
N HIS A 198 13.06 19.33 -7.03
CA HIS A 198 14.29 19.12 -7.77
C HIS A 198 15.52 19.58 -6.96
N CYS A 199 15.43 20.74 -6.30
CA CYS A 199 16.49 21.22 -5.40
C CYS A 199 16.66 20.33 -4.16
N ALA A 200 15.57 19.82 -3.58
CA ALA A 200 15.63 19.00 -2.37
C ALA A 200 16.31 17.64 -2.60
N PHE A 201 16.17 17.05 -3.78
CA PHE A 201 16.85 15.82 -4.16
C PHE A 201 18.22 16.03 -4.80
N ALA A 202 18.60 17.25 -5.14
CA ALA A 202 19.96 17.55 -5.65
C ALA A 202 21.02 17.28 -4.57
N PRO A 203 22.30 17.07 -4.94
CA PRO A 203 23.39 16.89 -3.99
C PRO A 203 23.40 18.01 -2.93
N GLY A 204 23.38 17.63 -1.65
CA GLY A 204 23.31 18.57 -0.52
C GLY A 204 21.89 19.07 -0.18
N GLY A 205 20.86 18.66 -0.90
CA GLY A 205 19.45 18.96 -0.57
C GLY A 205 18.91 18.10 0.56
N ASP A 206 17.84 18.57 1.23
CA ASP A 206 17.26 17.94 2.43
C ASP A 206 16.76 16.49 2.21
N LEU A 207 16.36 16.14 0.97
CA LEU A 207 15.88 14.81 0.62
C LEU A 207 16.92 13.95 -0.10
N HIS A 208 18.09 14.50 -0.41
CA HIS A 208 19.18 13.76 -1.05
C HIS A 208 19.60 12.50 -0.29
N PRO A 209 19.62 12.49 1.07
CA PRO A 209 19.94 11.28 1.83
C PRO A 209 19.03 10.08 1.57
N LEU A 210 17.79 10.28 1.09
CA LEU A 210 16.89 9.18 0.74
C LEU A 210 17.38 8.34 -0.44
N ILE A 211 18.22 8.92 -1.30
CA ILE A 211 18.57 8.33 -2.59
C ILE A 211 20.07 8.06 -2.74
N SER A 212 20.91 8.70 -1.93
CA SER A 212 22.37 8.57 -2.02
C SER A 212 22.95 7.63 -0.98
N LYS A 213 23.80 6.69 -1.43
CA LYS A 213 24.52 5.74 -0.56
C LYS A 213 25.59 6.39 0.33
N GLU A 214 25.95 7.63 0.04
CA GLU A 214 26.92 8.38 0.86
C GLU A 214 26.37 8.72 2.25
N TYR A 215 25.06 8.63 2.44
CA TYR A 215 24.36 8.99 3.66
C TYR A 215 23.86 7.78 4.47
N VAL A 216 24.59 6.66 4.46
CA VAL A 216 24.17 5.43 5.14
C VAL A 216 23.87 5.61 6.64
N ASP A 217 24.56 6.56 7.30
CA ASP A 217 24.35 6.89 8.71
C ASP A 217 23.30 7.99 8.95
N HIS A 218 22.69 8.52 7.89
CA HIS A 218 21.69 9.57 8.03
C HIS A 218 20.31 8.97 8.40
N PRO A 219 19.54 9.56 9.35
CA PRO A 219 18.25 9.04 9.77
C PRO A 219 17.26 8.78 8.62
N LEU A 220 17.20 9.67 7.63
CA LEU A 220 16.35 9.48 6.44
C LEU A 220 16.75 8.26 5.61
N TYR A 221 18.06 7.97 5.50
CA TYR A 221 18.52 6.79 4.77
C TYR A 221 18.05 5.48 5.41
N PHE A 222 17.99 5.45 6.74
CA PHE A 222 17.52 4.30 7.49
C PHE A 222 16.05 3.95 7.19
N ARG A 223 15.21 4.98 7.00
CA ARG A 223 13.77 4.83 6.70
C ARG A 223 13.43 4.94 5.20
N ARG A 224 14.42 4.95 4.33
CA ARG A 224 14.23 5.33 2.92
C ARG A 224 13.19 4.50 2.17
N ALA A 225 13.07 3.20 2.42
CA ALA A 225 12.17 2.34 1.65
C ALA A 225 10.70 2.75 1.82
N GLY A 226 10.20 2.77 3.06
CA GLY A 226 8.82 3.14 3.35
C GLY A 226 8.54 4.62 3.09
N LEU A 227 9.51 5.50 3.44
CA LEU A 227 9.35 6.94 3.21
C LEU A 227 9.33 7.30 1.71
N LEU A 228 10.16 6.66 0.88
CA LEU A 228 10.11 6.83 -0.58
C LEU A 228 8.78 6.35 -1.15
N GLU A 229 8.26 5.22 -0.67
CA GLU A 229 6.94 4.73 -1.07
C GLU A 229 5.84 5.72 -0.68
N ALA A 230 5.85 6.25 0.55
CA ALA A 230 4.90 7.25 1.00
C ALA A 230 4.99 8.55 0.20
N LEU A 231 6.19 9.01 -0.16
CA LEU A 231 6.39 10.14 -1.05
C LEU A 231 5.86 9.85 -2.46
N CYS A 232 6.09 8.65 -3.01
CA CYS A 232 5.54 8.25 -4.31
C CYS A 232 4.00 8.28 -4.31
N LEU A 233 3.34 8.04 -3.18
CA LEU A 233 1.88 8.16 -3.05
C LEU A 233 1.41 9.62 -2.99
N ALA A 234 2.10 10.48 -2.25
CA ALA A 234 1.64 11.83 -1.94
C ALA A 234 2.05 12.88 -3.00
N VAL A 235 3.23 12.73 -3.62
CA VAL A 235 3.80 13.71 -4.56
C VAL A 235 2.92 13.94 -5.79
N PRO A 236 2.34 12.92 -6.45
CA PRO A 236 1.46 13.13 -7.59
C PRO A 236 0.27 14.04 -7.27
N LEU A 237 -0.33 13.89 -6.10
CA LEU A 237 -1.46 14.74 -5.66
C LEU A 237 -1.04 16.20 -5.43
N CYS A 238 0.15 16.42 -4.92
CA CYS A 238 0.65 17.76 -4.60
C CYS A 238 1.20 18.51 -5.81
N THR A 239 1.80 17.78 -6.77
CA THR A 239 2.58 18.35 -7.88
C THR A 239 2.01 18.02 -9.26
N GLY A 240 1.16 16.99 -9.37
CA GLY A 240 0.72 16.43 -10.64
C GLY A 240 1.84 15.80 -11.46
N ALA A 241 2.92 15.35 -10.81
CA ALA A 241 4.04 14.64 -11.45
C ALA A 241 4.45 13.43 -10.61
N GLU A 242 4.92 12.38 -11.26
CA GLU A 242 5.46 11.20 -10.56
C GLU A 242 6.82 11.51 -9.95
N LEU A 243 7.07 11.04 -8.71
CA LEU A 243 8.32 11.28 -8.00
C LEU A 243 9.57 10.93 -8.84
N PRO A 244 9.63 9.81 -9.58
CA PRO A 244 10.79 9.49 -10.41
C PRO A 244 11.13 10.54 -11.47
N THR A 245 10.15 11.33 -11.92
CA THR A 245 10.39 12.38 -12.95
C THR A 245 10.92 13.69 -12.36
N LEU A 246 10.95 13.78 -11.04
CA LEU A 246 11.43 14.97 -10.32
C LEU A 246 12.87 14.83 -9.82
N LEU A 247 13.47 13.68 -10.07
CA LEU A 247 14.80 13.38 -9.63
C LEU A 247 15.84 13.94 -10.63
N PRO A 248 17.05 14.31 -10.20
CA PRO A 248 18.10 14.81 -11.10
C PRO A 248 18.52 13.76 -12.12
N ASP A 249 18.69 14.14 -13.39
CA ASP A 249 18.98 13.24 -14.52
C ASP A 249 20.37 12.55 -14.46
N ASN A 250 21.25 12.92 -13.54
CA ASN A 250 22.66 12.62 -13.63
C ASN A 250 23.24 11.64 -12.62
N ASP A 251 22.41 11.02 -11.77
CA ASP A 251 22.95 10.05 -10.82
C ASP A 251 22.91 8.63 -11.37
N ALA A 252 24.05 8.15 -11.89
CA ALA A 252 24.24 6.73 -12.24
C ALA A 252 24.03 5.80 -11.02
N ASP A 253 24.13 6.34 -9.80
CA ASP A 253 23.78 5.67 -8.53
C ASP A 253 22.26 5.60 -8.28
N PHE A 254 21.46 6.26 -9.13
CA PHE A 254 20.00 6.34 -9.03
C PHE A 254 19.27 5.04 -9.30
N HIS A 255 19.90 4.03 -9.85
CA HIS A 255 19.36 2.68 -9.95
C HIS A 255 19.42 1.94 -8.61
N ASN A 256 19.11 2.66 -7.52
CA ASN A 256 18.93 2.04 -6.23
C ASN A 256 17.65 1.17 -6.30
N TRP A 257 17.81 -0.14 -6.20
CA TRP A 257 16.72 -1.11 -6.23
C TRP A 257 15.59 -0.74 -5.25
N GLN A 258 15.91 -0.11 -4.12
CA GLN A 258 14.94 0.30 -3.11
C GLN A 258 14.03 1.42 -3.58
N PHE A 259 14.56 2.39 -4.34
CA PHE A 259 13.73 3.41 -4.97
C PHE A 259 12.81 2.81 -6.03
N SER A 260 13.37 1.94 -6.88
CA SER A 260 12.61 1.21 -7.89
C SER A 260 11.48 0.39 -7.26
N GLN A 261 11.78 -0.31 -6.18
CA GLN A 261 10.81 -1.10 -5.42
C GLN A 261 9.74 -0.17 -4.81
N ALA A 262 10.12 0.89 -4.12
CA ALA A 262 9.21 1.84 -3.50
C ALA A 262 8.23 2.47 -4.52
N PHE A 263 8.73 2.85 -5.70
CA PHE A 263 7.88 3.36 -6.77
C PHE A 263 6.90 2.30 -7.27
N CYS A 264 7.38 1.09 -7.58
CA CYS A 264 6.53 0.00 -8.06
C CYS A 264 5.49 -0.40 -7.01
N ASP A 265 5.89 -0.51 -5.73
CA ASP A 265 4.98 -0.84 -4.63
C ASP A 265 3.92 0.24 -4.41
N SER A 266 4.28 1.52 -4.59
CA SER A 266 3.32 2.61 -4.46
C SER A 266 2.14 2.50 -5.43
N LEU A 267 2.34 1.94 -6.63
CA LEU A 267 1.28 1.78 -7.62
C LEU A 267 0.18 0.83 -7.16
N ARG A 268 0.50 -0.11 -6.27
CA ARG A 268 -0.45 -1.06 -5.68
C ARG A 268 -1.48 -0.40 -4.78
N TRP A 269 -1.16 0.76 -4.24
CA TRP A 269 -1.95 1.48 -3.26
C TRP A 269 -2.76 2.62 -3.86
N ARG A 270 -2.66 2.83 -5.17
CA ARG A 270 -3.37 3.87 -5.92
C ARG A 270 -4.53 3.27 -6.68
N CYS A 271 -5.72 3.81 -6.50
CA CYS A 271 -6.94 3.30 -7.13
C CYS A 271 -7.69 4.39 -7.92
N ARG A 272 -7.29 5.68 -7.78
CA ARG A 272 -7.97 6.80 -8.40
C ARG A 272 -7.12 7.44 -9.50
N PRO A 273 -7.72 7.87 -10.63
CA PRO A 273 -6.98 8.54 -11.71
C PRO A 273 -6.15 9.74 -11.26
N GLU A 274 -6.68 10.52 -10.30
CA GLU A 274 -6.02 11.72 -9.75
C GLU A 274 -4.78 11.42 -8.91
N GLU A 275 -4.60 10.18 -8.49
CA GLU A 275 -3.41 9.75 -7.73
C GLU A 275 -2.20 9.49 -8.63
N PHE A 276 -2.36 9.65 -9.95
CA PHE A 276 -1.29 9.45 -10.91
C PHE A 276 -0.87 10.78 -11.54
N GLY A 277 0.42 11.08 -11.49
CA GLY A 277 0.98 12.35 -11.95
C GLY A 277 1.23 12.43 -13.47
N MET A 278 0.80 11.43 -14.24
CA MET A 278 0.98 11.37 -15.69
C MET A 278 -0.03 10.47 -16.37
N ASP A 279 -0.12 10.54 -17.69
CA ASP A 279 -0.96 9.63 -18.46
C ASP A 279 -0.49 8.16 -18.39
N GLY A 280 -1.42 7.23 -18.58
CA GLY A 280 -1.15 5.81 -18.42
C GLY A 280 -0.09 5.25 -19.37
N LYS A 281 0.16 5.87 -20.53
CA LYS A 281 1.21 5.42 -21.46
C LYS A 281 2.59 5.82 -20.95
N ALA A 282 2.74 7.03 -20.47
CA ALA A 282 3.98 7.54 -19.87
C ALA A 282 4.28 6.76 -18.56
N LEU A 283 3.27 6.56 -17.72
CA LEU A 283 3.41 5.80 -16.48
C LEU A 283 3.85 4.36 -16.73
N ARG A 284 3.29 3.66 -17.74
CA ARG A 284 3.74 2.30 -18.10
C ARG A 284 5.18 2.25 -18.58
N LYS A 285 5.63 3.27 -19.32
CA LYS A 285 7.03 3.37 -19.72
C LYS A 285 7.94 3.54 -18.51
N LEU A 286 7.53 4.40 -17.58
CA LEU A 286 8.25 4.65 -16.32
C LEU A 286 8.27 3.39 -15.45
N TRP A 287 7.13 2.75 -15.24
CA TRP A 287 7.04 1.50 -14.47
C TRP A 287 7.94 0.40 -15.04
N ARG A 288 7.95 0.19 -16.36
CA ARG A 288 8.86 -0.78 -16.99
C ARG A 288 10.33 -0.43 -16.83
N HIS A 289 10.67 0.84 -16.70
CA HIS A 289 12.04 1.23 -16.47
C HIS A 289 12.51 0.87 -15.05
N TYR A 290 11.60 0.95 -14.07
CA TYR A 290 11.90 0.69 -12.67
C TYR A 290 11.53 -0.74 -12.20
N SER A 291 10.62 -1.42 -12.89
CA SER A 291 10.34 -2.83 -12.59
C SER A 291 11.51 -3.70 -13.01
N ASP A 292 11.79 -4.72 -12.23
CA ASP A 292 12.77 -5.73 -12.62
C ASP A 292 12.24 -6.54 -13.81
N ASN A 293 12.61 -6.12 -15.02
CA ASN A 293 12.22 -6.77 -16.26
C ASN A 293 12.89 -8.15 -16.48
N SER A 294 13.73 -8.61 -15.56
CA SER A 294 14.38 -9.91 -15.62
C SER A 294 13.41 -11.07 -15.42
N ASN A 295 12.23 -10.81 -14.83
CA ASN A 295 11.20 -11.84 -14.60
C ASN A 295 9.85 -11.47 -15.23
N PRO A 296 9.57 -11.92 -16.48
CA PRO A 296 8.30 -11.66 -17.17
C PRO A 296 7.06 -12.18 -16.43
N GLU A 297 7.21 -13.18 -15.59
CA GLU A 297 6.13 -13.77 -14.81
C GLU A 297 5.68 -12.80 -13.71
N SER A 298 6.63 -12.20 -12.98
CA SER A 298 6.33 -11.19 -11.98
C SER A 298 5.69 -9.94 -12.60
N GLU A 299 6.19 -9.48 -13.77
CA GLU A 299 5.56 -8.38 -14.52
C GLU A 299 4.09 -8.71 -14.84
N LEU A 300 3.83 -9.92 -15.32
CA LEU A 300 2.47 -10.34 -15.69
C LEU A 300 1.56 -10.43 -14.47
N ASP A 301 2.05 -10.95 -13.35
CA ASP A 301 1.26 -11.11 -12.14
C ASP A 301 0.83 -9.75 -11.56
N GLU A 302 1.74 -8.77 -11.55
CA GLU A 302 1.40 -7.39 -11.18
C GLU A 302 0.40 -6.75 -12.16
N LEU A 303 0.56 -6.96 -13.46
CA LEU A 303 -0.40 -6.47 -14.46
C LEU A 303 -1.79 -7.10 -14.28
N ILE A 304 -1.88 -8.37 -13.90
CA ILE A 304 -3.14 -9.05 -13.58
C ILE A 304 -3.84 -8.35 -12.42
N ARG A 305 -3.08 -8.00 -11.38
CA ARG A 305 -3.60 -7.28 -10.24
C ARG A 305 -4.12 -5.90 -10.62
N PHE A 306 -3.31 -5.08 -11.30
CA PHE A 306 -3.70 -3.74 -11.72
C PHE A 306 -4.89 -3.75 -12.68
N ALA A 307 -4.97 -4.77 -13.53
CA ALA A 307 -6.05 -4.92 -14.51
C ALA A 307 -7.44 -5.03 -13.87
N LEU A 308 -7.51 -5.41 -12.60
CA LEU A 308 -8.75 -5.57 -11.83
C LEU A 308 -9.16 -4.32 -11.07
N ILE A 309 -8.30 -3.29 -10.99
CA ILE A 309 -8.57 -2.06 -10.26
C ILE A 309 -9.26 -1.06 -11.19
N PRO A 310 -10.55 -0.70 -10.98
CA PRO A 310 -11.24 0.28 -11.80
C PRO A 310 -10.54 1.65 -11.73
N GLY A 311 -10.31 2.27 -12.88
CA GLY A 311 -9.66 3.58 -12.98
C GLY A 311 -8.13 3.54 -12.93
N HIS A 312 -7.51 2.41 -12.63
CA HIS A 312 -6.05 2.29 -12.69
C HIS A 312 -5.55 2.42 -14.14
N PRO A 313 -4.40 3.12 -14.39
CA PRO A 313 -3.86 3.28 -15.76
C PRO A 313 -3.46 1.96 -16.43
N PHE A 314 -3.32 0.88 -15.68
CA PHE A 314 -2.94 -0.46 -16.17
C PHE A 314 -4.11 -1.43 -16.23
N THR A 315 -5.33 -0.91 -16.44
CA THR A 315 -6.53 -1.76 -16.60
C THR A 315 -6.37 -2.81 -17.71
N MET A 316 -7.20 -3.83 -17.62
CA MET A 316 -7.26 -4.91 -18.63
C MET A 316 -7.31 -4.37 -20.07
N ASP A 317 -8.15 -3.35 -20.31
CA ASP A 317 -8.37 -2.75 -21.62
C ASP A 317 -7.20 -1.88 -22.10
N GLN A 318 -6.41 -1.35 -21.17
CA GLN A 318 -5.30 -0.47 -21.52
C GLN A 318 -3.98 -1.23 -21.76
N VAL A 319 -3.82 -2.42 -21.20
CA VAL A 319 -2.53 -3.12 -21.23
C VAL A 319 -2.62 -4.56 -21.74
N ILE A 320 -3.30 -5.46 -21.03
CA ILE A 320 -3.25 -6.88 -21.32
C ILE A 320 -4.00 -7.20 -22.62
N HIS A 321 -5.22 -6.74 -22.75
CA HIS A 321 -6.07 -7.01 -23.92
C HIS A 321 -5.46 -6.51 -25.22
N PRO A 322 -5.00 -5.26 -25.37
CA PRO A 322 -4.33 -4.81 -26.59
C PRO A 322 -3.03 -5.56 -26.89
N ARG A 323 -2.25 -5.90 -25.85
CA ARG A 323 -0.99 -6.65 -26.03
C ARG A 323 -1.22 -8.05 -26.57
N LEU A 324 -2.30 -8.72 -26.14
CA LEU A 324 -2.68 -10.04 -26.63
C LEU A 324 -3.29 -9.98 -28.03
N LEU A 325 -4.07 -8.96 -28.36
CA LEU A 325 -4.64 -8.75 -29.69
C LEU A 325 -3.56 -8.40 -30.73
N ALA A 326 -2.50 -7.71 -30.34
CA ALA A 326 -1.42 -7.32 -31.24
C ALA A 326 -0.52 -8.49 -31.68
N GLN A 327 -0.69 -9.70 -31.10
CA GLN A 327 0.08 -10.87 -31.54
C GLN A 327 -0.40 -11.34 -32.89
N GLU A 328 0.52 -11.43 -33.86
CA GLU A 328 0.22 -11.76 -35.27
C GLU A 328 -0.36 -13.17 -35.47
N THR A 329 0.06 -14.12 -34.63
CA THR A 329 -0.38 -15.51 -34.73
C THR A 329 -0.88 -16.07 -33.40
N PRO A 330 -1.79 -17.05 -33.43
CA PRO A 330 -2.20 -17.78 -32.23
C PRO A 330 -1.03 -18.43 -31.48
N GLY A 331 -0.04 -18.96 -32.23
CA GLY A 331 1.15 -19.58 -31.61
C GLY A 331 2.04 -18.56 -30.87
N ALA A 332 2.27 -17.37 -31.44
CA ALA A 332 3.01 -16.31 -30.78
C ALA A 332 2.29 -15.85 -29.53
N ARG A 333 0.96 -15.74 -29.58
CA ARG A 333 0.13 -15.41 -28.44
C ARG A 333 0.23 -16.46 -27.34
N ASP A 334 0.10 -17.75 -27.70
CA ASP A 334 0.18 -18.85 -26.74
C ASP A 334 1.58 -18.92 -26.10
N ALA A 335 2.63 -18.76 -26.86
CA ALA A 335 4.01 -18.74 -26.36
C ALA A 335 4.25 -17.61 -25.35
N MET A 336 3.70 -16.42 -25.62
CA MET A 336 3.81 -15.29 -24.70
C MET A 336 2.90 -15.42 -23.47
N TRP A 337 1.70 -15.97 -23.65
CA TRP A 337 0.65 -15.99 -22.63
C TRP A 337 0.75 -17.24 -21.75
N SER A 338 0.63 -18.43 -22.35
CA SER A 338 0.57 -19.68 -21.59
C SER A 338 1.86 -19.98 -20.85
N ALA A 339 3.03 -19.67 -21.43
CA ALA A 339 4.32 -19.92 -20.79
C ALA A 339 4.45 -19.15 -19.46
N ASN A 340 3.98 -17.91 -19.43
CA ASN A 340 4.05 -17.08 -18.22
C ASN A 340 2.91 -17.37 -17.22
N LEU A 341 1.77 -17.90 -17.68
CA LEU A 341 0.66 -18.25 -16.78
C LEU A 341 0.89 -19.53 -15.99
N VAL A 342 1.67 -20.47 -16.51
CA VAL A 342 1.86 -21.78 -15.87
C VAL A 342 2.59 -21.68 -14.52
N PRO A 343 3.72 -20.97 -14.40
CA PRO A 343 4.36 -20.75 -13.10
C PRO A 343 3.43 -20.04 -12.12
N LEU A 344 2.74 -19.00 -12.55
CA LEU A 344 1.78 -18.26 -11.71
C LEU A 344 0.60 -19.14 -11.24
N TRP A 345 0.17 -20.10 -12.04
CA TRP A 345 -0.86 -21.04 -11.61
C TRP A 345 -0.36 -22.02 -10.54
N ILE A 346 0.93 -22.33 -10.53
CA ILE A 346 1.55 -23.20 -9.52
C ILE A 346 1.78 -22.46 -8.20
N ASP A 347 2.13 -21.20 -8.29
CA ASP A 347 2.34 -20.34 -7.13
C ASP A 347 1.00 -20.03 -6.43
N GLU A 348 0.88 -20.45 -5.17
CA GLU A 348 -0.34 -20.29 -4.38
C GLU A 348 -0.65 -18.84 -4.01
N HIS A 349 0.37 -17.99 -4.04
CA HIS A 349 0.28 -16.59 -3.65
C HIS A 349 0.13 -15.63 -4.85
N SER A 350 0.19 -16.15 -6.09
CA SER A 350 0.06 -15.31 -7.27
C SER A 350 -1.34 -14.69 -7.40
N ASN A 351 -1.39 -13.47 -7.91
CA ASN A 351 -2.64 -12.76 -8.20
C ASN A 351 -3.49 -13.53 -9.24
N LEU A 352 -2.83 -14.20 -10.19
CA LEU A 352 -3.50 -15.08 -11.16
C LEU A 352 -4.30 -16.17 -10.46
N ARG A 353 -3.65 -16.92 -9.57
CA ARG A 353 -4.29 -18.06 -8.90
C ARG A 353 -5.40 -17.60 -7.98
N GLN A 354 -5.16 -16.53 -7.22
CA GLN A 354 -6.17 -15.93 -6.34
C GLN A 354 -7.41 -15.49 -7.13
N LEU A 355 -7.22 -14.80 -8.26
CA LEU A 355 -8.33 -14.42 -9.14
C LEU A 355 -9.15 -15.61 -9.62
N VAL A 356 -8.47 -16.64 -10.15
CA VAL A 356 -9.15 -17.81 -10.73
C VAL A 356 -9.92 -18.59 -9.66
N ILE A 357 -9.33 -18.79 -8.48
CA ILE A 357 -9.96 -19.46 -7.34
C ILE A 357 -11.14 -18.65 -6.83
N TRP A 358 -10.96 -17.34 -6.63
CA TRP A 358 -12.04 -16.44 -6.22
C TRP A 358 -13.24 -16.51 -7.18
N ALA A 359 -13.00 -16.36 -8.49
CA ALA A 359 -14.09 -16.41 -9.47
C ALA A 359 -14.79 -17.77 -9.50
N ARG A 360 -14.04 -18.86 -9.22
CA ARG A 360 -14.58 -20.21 -9.18
C ARG A 360 -15.39 -20.51 -7.92
N ASP A 361 -14.99 -20.02 -6.76
CA ASP A 361 -15.45 -20.53 -5.47
C ASP A 361 -16.24 -19.49 -4.64
N ALA A 362 -15.95 -18.18 -4.80
CA ALA A 362 -16.57 -17.12 -4.02
C ALA A 362 -18.09 -16.95 -4.30
N ASN A 363 -18.80 -16.34 -3.36
CA ASN A 363 -20.17 -15.88 -3.60
C ASN A 363 -20.15 -14.59 -4.42
N LEU A 364 -20.56 -14.66 -5.66
CA LEU A 364 -20.56 -13.54 -6.61
C LEU A 364 -21.91 -12.80 -6.70
N HIS A 365 -22.88 -13.13 -5.85
CA HIS A 365 -24.20 -12.51 -5.90
C HIS A 365 -24.14 -11.02 -5.60
N GLY A 366 -24.52 -10.19 -6.56
CA GLY A 366 -24.49 -8.73 -6.42
C GLY A 366 -23.12 -8.11 -6.74
N ILE A 367 -22.23 -8.83 -7.41
CA ILE A 367 -20.96 -8.27 -7.90
C ILE A 367 -21.22 -7.07 -8.82
N HIS A 368 -20.41 -6.02 -8.65
CA HIS A 368 -20.52 -4.83 -9.49
C HIS A 368 -19.86 -5.06 -10.87
N ALA A 369 -20.43 -4.46 -11.92
CA ALA A 369 -19.95 -4.62 -13.29
C ALA A 369 -18.50 -4.16 -13.49
N ASP A 370 -18.08 -3.10 -12.78
CA ASP A 370 -16.71 -2.56 -12.84
C ASP A 370 -15.64 -3.55 -12.38
N ILE A 371 -16.04 -4.56 -11.59
CA ILE A 371 -15.16 -5.66 -11.16
C ILE A 371 -15.38 -6.88 -12.04
N ALA A 372 -16.65 -7.20 -12.33
CA ALA A 372 -17.01 -8.41 -13.07
C ALA A 372 -16.49 -8.39 -14.51
N LEU A 373 -16.58 -7.26 -15.22
CA LEU A 373 -16.18 -7.15 -16.62
C LEU A 373 -14.67 -7.32 -16.85
N PRO A 374 -13.77 -6.60 -16.13
CA PRO A 374 -12.33 -6.83 -16.25
C PRO A 374 -11.94 -8.27 -15.89
N ALA A 375 -12.50 -8.80 -14.78
CA ALA A 375 -12.24 -10.17 -14.35
C ALA A 375 -12.72 -11.20 -15.39
N ALA A 376 -13.93 -11.04 -15.93
CA ALA A 376 -14.46 -11.93 -16.98
C ALA A 376 -13.62 -11.89 -18.25
N ARG A 377 -13.17 -10.69 -18.67
CA ARG A 377 -12.32 -10.53 -19.84
C ARG A 377 -10.94 -11.18 -19.64
N LEU A 378 -10.36 -11.03 -18.46
CA LEU A 378 -9.10 -11.67 -18.12
C LEU A 378 -9.24 -13.20 -18.09
N LEU A 379 -10.30 -13.72 -17.46
CA LEU A 379 -10.61 -15.14 -17.42
C LEU A 379 -10.86 -15.71 -18.84
N ALA A 380 -11.50 -14.95 -19.74
CA ALA A 380 -11.68 -15.37 -21.12
C ALA A 380 -10.33 -15.56 -21.84
N TRP A 381 -9.35 -14.69 -21.61
CA TRP A 381 -8.00 -14.86 -22.11
C TRP A 381 -7.27 -16.05 -21.46
N ILE A 382 -7.47 -16.28 -20.17
CA ILE A 382 -6.91 -17.45 -19.47
C ILE A 382 -7.53 -18.76 -20.02
N CYS A 383 -8.78 -18.75 -20.45
CA CYS A 383 -9.40 -19.90 -21.12
C CYS A 383 -8.72 -20.29 -22.45
N ALA A 384 -7.97 -19.37 -23.06
CA ALA A 384 -7.19 -19.65 -24.27
C ALA A 384 -5.82 -20.33 -23.99
N THR A 385 -5.44 -20.53 -22.72
CA THR A 385 -4.17 -21.20 -22.39
C THR A 385 -4.16 -22.68 -22.77
N SER A 386 -2.98 -23.19 -23.11
CA SER A 386 -2.77 -24.62 -23.36
C SER A 386 -2.82 -25.48 -22.07
N GLN A 387 -2.61 -24.91 -20.91
CA GLN A 387 -2.64 -25.61 -19.61
C GLN A 387 -4.07 -26.01 -19.22
N LYS A 388 -4.35 -27.32 -19.24
CA LYS A 388 -5.71 -27.86 -19.05
C LYS A 388 -6.34 -27.52 -17.70
N GLY A 389 -5.58 -27.64 -16.61
CA GLY A 389 -6.10 -27.40 -15.25
C GLY A 389 -6.52 -25.95 -15.05
N LEU A 390 -5.65 -25.01 -15.44
CA LEU A 390 -5.92 -23.58 -15.39
C LEU A 390 -7.10 -23.19 -16.28
N ARG A 391 -7.12 -23.68 -17.53
CA ARG A 391 -8.23 -23.43 -18.46
C ARG A 391 -9.58 -23.86 -17.90
N LEU A 392 -9.67 -25.06 -17.33
CA LEU A 392 -10.93 -25.56 -16.75
C LEU A 392 -11.36 -24.76 -15.53
N ALA A 393 -10.43 -24.36 -14.67
CA ALA A 393 -10.73 -23.53 -13.52
C ALA A 393 -11.23 -22.13 -13.96
N ALA A 394 -10.54 -21.51 -14.93
CA ALA A 394 -10.94 -20.21 -15.50
C ALA A 394 -12.32 -20.28 -16.19
N MET A 395 -12.61 -21.33 -16.94
CA MET A 395 -13.93 -21.53 -17.57
C MET A 395 -15.05 -21.58 -16.52
N LYS A 396 -14.85 -22.30 -15.42
CA LYS A 396 -15.83 -22.34 -14.32
C LYS A 396 -16.03 -20.96 -13.69
N GLY A 397 -14.95 -20.25 -13.41
CA GLY A 397 -14.99 -18.89 -12.87
C GLY A 397 -15.70 -17.92 -13.82
N LEU A 398 -15.36 -17.94 -15.11
CA LEU A 398 -16.01 -17.11 -16.12
C LEU A 398 -17.52 -17.37 -16.22
N THR A 399 -17.92 -18.64 -16.27
CA THR A 399 -19.34 -19.01 -16.31
C THR A 399 -20.11 -18.45 -15.10
N ARG A 400 -19.52 -18.54 -13.90
CA ARG A 400 -20.14 -18.00 -12.67
C ARG A 400 -20.22 -16.47 -12.68
N LEU A 401 -19.18 -15.78 -13.12
CA LEU A 401 -19.18 -14.33 -13.26
C LEU A 401 -20.26 -13.85 -14.24
N LEU A 402 -20.38 -14.51 -15.41
CA LEU A 402 -21.40 -14.18 -16.42
C LEU A 402 -22.82 -14.48 -15.91
N ALA A 403 -23.00 -15.51 -15.12
CA ALA A 403 -24.30 -15.80 -14.48
C ALA A 403 -24.66 -14.80 -13.39
N ALA A 404 -23.68 -14.28 -12.66
CA ALA A 404 -23.87 -13.29 -11.59
C ALA A 404 -24.09 -11.85 -12.11
N CYS A 405 -23.56 -11.54 -13.31
CA CYS A 405 -23.68 -10.23 -13.95
C CYS A 405 -24.05 -10.39 -15.43
N PRO A 406 -25.33 -10.67 -15.74
CA PRO A 406 -25.79 -11.06 -17.08
C PRO A 406 -25.93 -9.89 -18.08
N GLN A 407 -25.39 -8.70 -17.81
CA GLN A 407 -25.50 -7.53 -18.70
C GLN A 407 -24.49 -7.52 -19.82
#